data_5a0a39c7f4d8a997534aa2bca9c106fb
#
_entry.id   5a0a39c7f4d8a997534aa2bca9c106fb
#
_cell.length_a   1.000
_cell.length_b   1.000
_cell.length_c   1.000
_cell.angle_alpha   90.00
_cell.angle_beta   90.00
_cell.angle_gamma   90.00
#
_symmetry.space_group_name_H-M   'P 1'
#
loop_
_entity.id
_entity.type
_entity.pdbx_description
1 polymer ?
#
loop_
_entity_poly.entity_id
_entity_poly.type
_entity_poly.pdbx_seq_one_letter_code
_entity_poly.pdbx_strand_id
1 'polypeptide(L)'
;MALVSDSIDLLQEARDGNRRSLSKLLTLVEEGNPSPVERGTGLSLGITGPPGVGKSSLIGKMIDVWVDRGESVAVLAVDPSSPRSGGALLGDRMRMTNADSSDLVFIRSLATRNHPGGLMDCLTPMVDILSECSWENIVIETVGAGQSEIRVVAFADRILLVDGPDRGCLLYTSPSPRDQRGSG
;
A
#
# COMPACT_ATOMS: atom_id res chain seq x y z
N MET A 1 17.47 21.02 -5.86
CA MET A 1 16.33 21.92 -6.14
C MET A 1 15.46 21.41 -7.30
N ALA A 2 15.99 20.98 -8.43
CA ALA A 2 15.18 20.47 -9.55
C ALA A 2 14.29 19.26 -9.19
N LEU A 3 14.81 18.24 -8.51
CA LEU A 3 14.04 17.03 -8.12
C LEU A 3 12.84 17.31 -7.18
N VAL A 4 12.93 18.31 -6.32
CA VAL A 4 11.82 18.70 -5.42
C VAL A 4 10.73 19.42 -6.23
N SER A 5 11.08 20.25 -7.20
CA SER A 5 10.13 20.88 -8.12
C SER A 5 9.36 19.81 -8.91
N ASP A 6 10.08 18.86 -9.50
CA ASP A 6 9.47 17.78 -10.30
C ASP A 6 8.50 16.92 -9.46
N SER A 7 8.81 16.68 -8.16
CA SER A 7 7.93 15.91 -7.27
C SER A 7 6.66 16.68 -6.91
N ILE A 8 6.71 18.00 -6.80
CA ILE A 8 5.53 18.83 -6.53
C ILE A 8 4.62 18.87 -7.76
N ASP A 9 5.19 19.01 -8.94
CA ASP A 9 4.43 19.00 -10.20
C ASP A 9 3.74 17.65 -10.42
N LEU A 10 4.47 16.54 -10.17
CA LEU A 10 3.90 15.18 -10.22
C LEU A 10 2.77 14.99 -9.19
N LEU A 11 2.90 15.55 -7.99
CA LEU A 11 1.86 15.48 -6.98
C LEU A 11 0.60 16.23 -7.43
N GLN A 12 0.75 17.41 -8.00
CA GLN A 12 -0.40 18.17 -8.49
C GLN A 12 -1.12 17.41 -9.62
N GLU A 13 -0.40 16.90 -10.60
CA GLU A 13 -0.98 16.07 -11.66
C GLU A 13 -1.66 14.80 -11.10
N ALA A 14 -1.07 14.18 -10.07
CA ALA A 14 -1.65 12.99 -9.43
C ALA A 14 -2.95 13.31 -8.69
N ARG A 15 -3.05 14.47 -8.03
CA ARG A 15 -4.29 14.98 -7.41
C ARG A 15 -5.38 15.21 -8.46
N ASP A 16 -5.02 15.63 -9.65
CA ASP A 16 -5.91 15.81 -10.79
C ASP A 16 -6.29 14.48 -11.49
N GLY A 17 -5.90 13.35 -10.90
CA GLY A 17 -6.26 12.01 -11.38
C GLY A 17 -5.26 11.38 -12.36
N ASN A 18 -4.11 12.01 -12.61
CA ASN A 18 -3.11 11.44 -13.50
C ASN A 18 -2.36 10.26 -12.84
N ARG A 19 -2.79 9.04 -13.15
CA ARG A 19 -2.22 7.79 -12.60
C ARG A 19 -0.76 7.57 -12.98
N ARG A 20 -0.34 8.08 -14.15
CA ARG A 20 1.04 7.95 -14.58
C ARG A 20 1.96 8.80 -13.72
N SER A 21 1.53 10.00 -13.37
CA SER A 21 2.25 10.92 -12.50
C SER A 21 2.27 10.40 -11.06
N LEU A 22 1.15 9.84 -10.57
CA LEU A 22 1.11 9.12 -9.31
C LEU A 22 2.13 7.97 -9.28
N SER A 23 2.15 7.12 -10.31
CA SER A 23 3.10 6.00 -10.39
C SER A 23 4.55 6.45 -10.39
N LYS A 24 4.88 7.54 -11.10
CA LYS A 24 6.22 8.12 -11.12
C LYS A 24 6.61 8.67 -9.75
N LEU A 25 5.72 9.41 -9.11
CA LEU A 25 5.95 9.98 -7.78
C LEU A 25 6.23 8.89 -6.74
N LEU A 26 5.42 7.82 -6.73
CA LEU A 26 5.65 6.68 -5.86
C LEU A 26 6.98 5.96 -6.17
N THR A 27 7.42 5.93 -7.45
CA THR A 27 8.74 5.38 -7.81
C THR A 27 9.88 6.23 -7.23
N LEU A 28 9.78 7.55 -7.31
CA LEU A 28 10.78 8.44 -6.73
C LEU A 28 10.91 8.21 -5.21
N VAL A 29 9.80 8.07 -4.51
CA VAL A 29 9.80 7.78 -3.06
C VAL A 29 10.37 6.39 -2.77
N GLU A 30 10.04 5.38 -3.57
CA GLU A 30 10.64 4.03 -3.47
C GLU A 30 12.15 4.05 -3.67
N GLU A 31 12.67 4.96 -4.49
CA GLU A 31 14.10 5.16 -4.74
C GLU A 31 14.80 6.00 -3.65
N GLY A 32 14.07 6.41 -2.60
CA GLY A 32 14.62 7.15 -1.46
C GLY A 32 14.59 8.67 -1.62
N ASN A 33 13.89 9.19 -2.63
CA ASN A 33 13.68 10.63 -2.74
C ASN A 33 12.68 11.11 -1.66
N PRO A 34 12.83 12.34 -1.16
CA PRO A 34 11.93 12.87 -0.16
C PRO A 34 10.49 13.00 -0.71
N SER A 35 9.52 12.68 0.15
CA SER A 35 8.12 12.89 -0.18
C SER A 35 7.77 14.38 -0.23
N PRO A 36 6.99 14.83 -1.21
CA PRO A 36 6.46 16.19 -1.23
C PRO A 36 5.27 16.37 -0.25
N VAL A 37 4.82 15.29 0.40
CA VAL A 37 3.74 15.28 1.38
C VAL A 37 4.33 15.03 2.76
N GLU A 38 4.03 15.91 3.73
CA GLU A 38 4.53 15.76 5.10
C GLU A 38 3.73 14.71 5.87
N ARG A 39 2.39 14.74 5.74
CA ARG A 39 1.49 13.77 6.37
C ARG A 39 0.12 13.76 5.68
N GLY A 40 -0.33 12.59 5.27
CA GLY A 40 -1.70 12.35 4.79
C GLY A 40 -2.67 12.08 5.93
N THR A 41 -3.95 12.29 5.69
CA THR A 41 -5.05 12.06 6.65
C THR A 41 -5.79 10.74 6.41
N GLY A 42 -5.46 10.01 5.33
CA GLY A 42 -6.11 8.74 4.97
C GLY A 42 -5.77 7.62 5.93
N LEU A 43 -6.73 6.71 6.09
CA LEU A 43 -6.55 5.50 6.89
C LEU A 43 -6.09 4.35 5.99
N SER A 44 -5.08 3.62 6.46
CA SER A 44 -4.54 2.46 5.78
C SER A 44 -4.85 1.16 6.53
N LEU A 45 -5.12 0.09 5.76
CA LEU A 45 -5.36 -1.26 6.25
C LEU A 45 -4.22 -2.18 5.84
N GLY A 46 -3.47 -2.67 6.82
CA GLY A 46 -2.48 -3.72 6.61
C GLY A 46 -3.12 -5.11 6.64
N ILE A 47 -2.86 -5.92 5.64
CA ILE A 47 -3.37 -7.31 5.58
C ILE A 47 -2.18 -8.26 5.57
N THR A 48 -2.13 -9.14 6.56
CA THR A 48 -1.05 -10.12 6.75
C THR A 48 -1.61 -11.50 7.10
N GLY A 49 -0.77 -12.51 7.04
CA GLY A 49 -1.11 -13.89 7.37
C GLY A 49 -0.34 -14.89 6.51
N PRO A 50 -0.36 -16.19 6.82
CA PRO A 50 0.39 -17.21 6.12
C PRO A 50 0.14 -17.25 4.60
N PRO A 51 1.09 -17.73 3.79
CA PRO A 51 0.84 -17.92 2.36
C PRO A 51 -0.29 -18.93 2.13
N GLY A 52 -1.08 -18.71 1.11
CA GLY A 52 -2.15 -19.62 0.71
C GLY A 52 -3.45 -19.52 1.52
N VAL A 53 -3.54 -18.70 2.58
CA VAL A 53 -4.77 -18.55 3.40
C VAL A 53 -5.88 -17.75 2.72
N GLY A 54 -5.65 -17.21 1.52
CA GLY A 54 -6.67 -16.49 0.76
C GLY A 54 -6.67 -14.97 0.92
N LYS A 55 -5.57 -14.36 1.41
CA LYS A 55 -5.44 -12.89 1.54
C LYS A 55 -5.81 -12.15 0.25
N SER A 56 -5.17 -12.51 -0.86
CA SER A 56 -5.42 -11.85 -2.16
C SER A 56 -6.85 -12.05 -2.65
N SER A 57 -7.46 -13.22 -2.35
CA SER A 57 -8.87 -13.46 -2.67
C SER A 57 -9.80 -12.58 -1.82
N LEU A 58 -9.48 -12.41 -0.55
CA LEU A 58 -10.20 -11.50 0.34
C LEU A 58 -10.08 -10.05 -0.14
N ILE A 59 -8.86 -9.60 -0.47
CA ILE A 59 -8.63 -8.25 -0.99
C ILE A 59 -9.40 -8.04 -2.28
N GLY A 60 -9.41 -9.00 -3.20
CA GLY A 60 -10.20 -8.92 -4.43
C GLY A 60 -11.69 -8.71 -4.14
N LYS A 61 -12.25 -9.43 -3.16
CA LYS A 61 -13.65 -9.24 -2.76
C LYS A 61 -13.90 -7.89 -2.07
N MET A 62 -12.95 -7.39 -1.29
CA MET A 62 -13.04 -6.05 -0.70
C MET A 62 -13.02 -4.98 -1.79
N ILE A 63 -12.17 -5.12 -2.80
CA ILE A 63 -12.12 -4.23 -3.96
C ILE A 63 -13.47 -4.22 -4.68
N ASP A 64 -14.03 -5.41 -4.99
CA ASP A 64 -15.36 -5.52 -5.63
C ASP A 64 -16.41 -4.70 -4.85
N VAL A 65 -16.45 -4.86 -3.52
CA VAL A 65 -17.43 -4.16 -2.65
C VAL A 65 -17.21 -2.65 -2.63
N TRP A 66 -15.97 -2.17 -2.59
CA TRP A 66 -15.67 -0.73 -2.60
C TRP A 66 -16.01 -0.11 -3.96
N VAL A 67 -15.62 -0.75 -5.05
CA VAL A 67 -15.94 -0.29 -6.42
C VAL A 67 -17.45 -0.26 -6.67
N ASP A 68 -18.21 -1.27 -6.19
CA ASP A 68 -19.66 -1.29 -6.30
C ASP A 68 -20.33 -0.11 -5.53
N ARG A 69 -19.64 0.43 -4.51
CA ARG A 69 -20.08 1.62 -3.76
C ARG A 69 -19.59 2.93 -4.38
N GLY A 70 -18.79 2.87 -5.45
CA GLY A 70 -18.16 4.04 -6.04
C GLY A 70 -16.97 4.56 -5.25
N GLU A 71 -16.43 3.78 -4.30
CA GLU A 71 -15.28 4.12 -3.47
C GLU A 71 -13.97 3.72 -4.15
N SER A 72 -12.97 4.60 -4.10
CA SER A 72 -11.65 4.34 -4.66
C SER A 72 -10.80 3.48 -3.72
N VAL A 73 -9.93 2.64 -4.30
CA VAL A 73 -9.03 1.77 -3.55
C VAL A 73 -7.64 1.72 -4.16
N ALA A 74 -6.62 1.95 -3.34
CA ALA A 74 -5.21 1.76 -3.70
C ALA A 74 -4.63 0.58 -2.92
N VAL A 75 -3.94 -0.33 -3.60
CA VAL A 75 -3.30 -1.50 -3.01
C VAL A 75 -1.78 -1.43 -3.22
N LEU A 76 -1.04 -1.43 -2.11
CA LEU A 76 0.41 -1.60 -2.08
C LEU A 76 0.73 -3.06 -1.73
N ALA A 77 1.09 -3.84 -2.73
CA ALA A 77 1.45 -5.24 -2.59
C ALA A 77 2.96 -5.37 -2.35
N VAL A 78 3.33 -5.80 -1.15
CA VAL A 78 4.70 -5.86 -0.68
C VAL A 78 5.22 -7.29 -0.72
N ASP A 79 6.26 -7.55 -1.52
CA ASP A 79 6.98 -8.82 -1.52
C ASP A 79 8.38 -8.65 -0.90
N PRO A 80 8.54 -8.98 0.39
CA PRO A 80 9.83 -8.85 1.08
C PRO A 80 10.87 -9.88 0.62
N SER A 81 10.48 -10.92 -0.13
CA SER A 81 11.36 -12.04 -0.51
C SER A 81 11.99 -11.88 -1.90
N SER A 82 11.55 -10.91 -2.71
CA SER A 82 11.96 -10.76 -4.10
C SER A 82 12.98 -9.64 -4.30
N PRO A 83 14.28 -9.94 -4.39
CA PRO A 83 15.29 -8.91 -4.72
C PRO A 83 15.29 -8.49 -6.19
N ARG A 84 14.58 -9.19 -7.10
CA ARG A 84 14.73 -8.97 -8.55
C ARG A 84 13.55 -9.33 -9.45
N SER A 85 12.56 -10.07 -9.01
CA SER A 85 11.40 -10.34 -9.86
C SER A 85 10.47 -9.14 -9.75
N GLY A 86 10.34 -8.38 -10.83
CA GLY A 86 9.47 -7.19 -10.86
C GLY A 86 8.04 -7.52 -10.44
N GLY A 87 7.78 -7.48 -9.16
CA GLY A 87 6.48 -7.39 -8.49
C GLY A 87 5.31 -8.27 -8.97
N ALA A 88 5.61 -9.28 -9.78
CA ALA A 88 4.65 -9.86 -10.69
C ALA A 88 3.58 -10.76 -10.05
N LEU A 89 3.89 -11.45 -8.94
CA LEU A 89 3.02 -12.57 -8.53
C LEU A 89 1.66 -12.14 -7.96
N LEU A 90 1.61 -11.04 -7.24
CA LEU A 90 0.36 -10.56 -6.66
C LEU A 90 -0.34 -9.56 -7.56
N GLY A 91 0.41 -8.58 -8.09
CA GLY A 91 -0.10 -7.62 -9.06
C GLY A 91 -0.69 -8.31 -10.29
N ASP A 92 -0.07 -9.38 -10.79
CA ASP A 92 -0.59 -10.12 -11.95
C ASP A 92 -1.86 -10.91 -11.63
N ARG A 93 -2.00 -11.46 -10.42
CA ARG A 93 -3.25 -12.14 -10.02
C ARG A 93 -4.40 -11.16 -9.82
N MET A 94 -4.13 -9.96 -9.31
CA MET A 94 -5.14 -8.93 -9.11
C MET A 94 -5.48 -8.21 -10.41
N ARG A 95 -4.53 -8.08 -11.34
CA ARG A 95 -4.76 -7.56 -12.70
C ARG A 95 -5.65 -8.44 -13.56
N MET A 96 -5.81 -9.72 -13.21
CA MET A 96 -6.73 -10.65 -13.89
C MET A 96 -8.18 -10.53 -13.44
N THR A 97 -8.47 -9.70 -12.43
CA THR A 97 -9.84 -9.36 -12.06
C THR A 97 -10.28 -8.09 -12.80
N ASN A 98 -11.60 -7.87 -12.92
CA ASN A 98 -12.20 -6.68 -13.57
C ASN A 98 -11.72 -5.33 -12.97
N ALA A 99 -10.88 -5.36 -11.95
CA ALA A 99 -10.26 -4.21 -11.29
C ALA A 99 -9.35 -3.37 -12.23
N ASP A 100 -8.76 -4.00 -13.26
CA ASP A 100 -7.83 -3.28 -14.18
C ASP A 100 -8.52 -2.29 -15.12
N SER A 101 -9.85 -2.36 -15.25
CA SER A 101 -10.66 -1.48 -16.11
C SER A 101 -11.34 -0.33 -15.33
N SER A 102 -11.25 -0.30 -14.01
CA SER A 102 -11.88 0.73 -13.20
C SER A 102 -10.91 1.84 -12.82
N ASP A 103 -11.31 3.09 -13.05
CA ASP A 103 -10.58 4.27 -12.58
C ASP A 103 -10.58 4.39 -11.04
N LEU A 104 -11.34 3.55 -10.35
CA LEU A 104 -11.41 3.49 -8.89
C LEU A 104 -10.37 2.54 -8.26
N VAL A 105 -9.58 1.79 -9.06
CA VAL A 105 -8.60 0.83 -8.51
C VAL A 105 -7.18 1.18 -8.94
N PHE A 106 -6.27 1.27 -8.00
CA PHE A 106 -4.84 1.45 -8.23
C PHE A 106 -4.05 0.35 -7.51
N ILE A 107 -3.23 -0.40 -8.23
CA ILE A 107 -2.42 -1.49 -7.65
C ILE A 107 -0.96 -1.26 -7.98
N ARG A 108 -0.12 -1.29 -6.93
CA ARG A 108 1.32 -1.19 -7.06
C ARG A 108 2.01 -2.31 -6.29
N SER A 109 2.86 -3.05 -6.99
CA SER A 109 3.76 -4.01 -6.37
C SER A 109 5.06 -3.34 -5.95
N LEU A 110 5.51 -3.64 -4.73
CA LEU A 110 6.74 -3.14 -4.14
C LEU A 110 7.68 -4.31 -3.87
N ALA A 111 8.92 -4.20 -4.33
CA ALA A 111 9.96 -5.18 -4.05
C ALA A 111 10.93 -4.62 -3.00
N THR A 112 11.40 -5.47 -2.09
CA THR A 112 12.51 -5.10 -1.19
C THR A 112 13.78 -4.91 -2.03
N ARG A 113 14.04 -3.69 -2.45
CA ARG A 113 15.36 -3.33 -2.98
C ARG A 113 16.27 -3.04 -1.80
N ASN A 114 17.58 -3.27 -1.95
CA ASN A 114 18.63 -3.04 -0.94
C ASN A 114 18.77 -1.55 -0.59
N HIS A 115 17.72 -0.95 0.00
CA HIS A 115 17.79 0.41 0.52
C HIS A 115 18.29 0.41 1.96
N PRO A 116 19.14 1.36 2.37
CA PRO A 116 19.70 1.44 3.72
C PRO A 116 18.65 1.50 4.85
N GLY A 117 17.44 2.00 4.58
CA GLY A 117 16.31 2.05 5.51
C GLY A 117 15.27 0.94 5.28
N GLY A 118 15.39 0.22 4.16
CA GLY A 118 14.45 -0.83 3.78
C GLY A 118 13.10 -0.28 3.27
N LEU A 119 12.21 -1.22 2.96
CA LEU A 119 10.86 -0.94 2.47
C LEU A 119 10.02 -0.07 3.42
N MET A 120 10.38 -0.09 4.70
CA MET A 120 9.67 0.60 5.78
C MET A 120 9.66 2.12 5.61
N ASP A 121 10.78 2.69 5.16
CA ASP A 121 10.93 4.14 5.04
C ASP A 121 10.12 4.75 3.90
N CYS A 122 9.76 3.95 2.87
CA CYS A 122 8.97 4.43 1.75
C CYS A 122 7.46 4.19 1.91
N LEU A 123 7.02 3.22 2.72
CA LEU A 123 5.59 2.88 2.86
C LEU A 123 4.76 4.02 3.44
N THR A 124 5.22 4.63 4.54
CA THR A 124 4.51 5.75 5.15
C THR A 124 4.35 6.92 4.18
N PRO A 125 5.43 7.43 3.54
CA PRO A 125 5.29 8.45 2.52
C PRO A 125 4.38 8.08 1.34
N MET A 126 4.38 6.80 0.92
CA MET A 126 3.48 6.35 -0.15
C MET A 126 2.01 6.39 0.27
N VAL A 127 1.69 5.95 1.50
CA VAL A 127 0.34 6.05 2.06
C VAL A 127 -0.09 7.52 2.16
N ASP A 128 0.81 8.42 2.59
CA ASP A 128 0.53 9.84 2.69
C ASP A 128 0.23 10.46 1.31
N ILE A 129 0.98 10.10 0.26
CA ILE A 129 0.74 10.53 -1.12
C ILE A 129 -0.60 9.99 -1.64
N LEU A 130 -0.90 8.72 -1.43
CA LEU A 130 -2.18 8.12 -1.86
C LEU A 130 -3.36 8.82 -1.20
N SER A 131 -3.25 9.07 0.10
CA SER A 131 -4.26 9.82 0.85
C SER A 131 -4.45 11.24 0.31
N GLU A 132 -3.36 11.94 0.03
CA GLU A 132 -3.36 13.30 -0.53
C GLU A 132 -3.97 13.36 -1.94
N CYS A 133 -3.86 12.27 -2.69
CA CYS A 133 -4.52 12.06 -3.98
C CYS A 133 -5.95 11.50 -3.86
N SER A 134 -6.57 11.61 -2.67
CA SER A 134 -7.97 11.25 -2.40
C SER A 134 -8.33 9.77 -2.61
N TRP A 135 -7.37 8.86 -2.43
CA TRP A 135 -7.68 7.45 -2.36
C TRP A 135 -8.35 7.11 -1.01
N GLU A 136 -9.63 6.69 -1.06
CA GLU A 136 -10.47 6.50 0.13
C GLU A 136 -10.07 5.27 0.95
N ASN A 137 -9.71 4.19 0.24
CA ASN A 137 -9.30 2.92 0.85
C ASN A 137 -7.85 2.61 0.44
N ILE A 138 -6.95 2.54 1.41
CA ILE A 138 -5.53 2.23 1.16
C ILE A 138 -5.21 0.90 1.84
N VAL A 139 -4.83 -0.10 1.05
CA VAL A 139 -4.50 -1.46 1.52
C VAL A 139 -3.01 -1.73 1.35
N ILE A 140 -2.38 -2.25 2.40
CA ILE A 140 -1.01 -2.76 2.37
C ILE A 140 -1.09 -4.27 2.54
N GLU A 141 -0.76 -5.02 1.49
CA GLU A 141 -0.70 -6.48 1.54
C GLU A 141 0.74 -6.96 1.58
N THR A 142 1.02 -7.93 2.44
CA THR A 142 2.32 -8.59 2.49
C THR A 142 2.24 -10.02 1.97
N VAL A 143 3.24 -10.42 1.17
CA VAL A 143 3.41 -11.78 0.66
C VAL A 143 4.41 -12.52 1.51
N GLY A 144 3.98 -13.63 2.15
CA GLY A 144 4.86 -14.49 2.90
C GLY A 144 4.39 -14.75 4.35
N ALA A 145 5.23 -15.42 5.15
CA ALA A 145 4.96 -15.77 6.55
C ALA A 145 6.22 -15.59 7.38
N GLY A 146 6.51 -14.36 7.81
CA GLY A 146 7.66 -14.09 8.64
C GLY A 146 7.52 -12.84 9.51
N GLN A 147 8.42 -12.69 10.48
CA GLN A 147 8.43 -11.52 11.38
C GLN A 147 8.60 -10.18 10.62
N SER A 148 9.25 -10.20 9.45
CA SER A 148 9.41 -9.02 8.58
C SER A 148 8.08 -8.49 8.06
N GLU A 149 7.12 -9.36 7.79
CA GLU A 149 5.81 -9.03 7.24
C GLU A 149 4.91 -8.35 8.26
N ILE A 150 4.93 -8.83 9.51
CA ILE A 150 4.23 -8.17 10.62
C ILE A 150 4.77 -6.75 10.81
N ARG A 151 6.08 -6.54 10.63
CA ARG A 151 6.69 -5.21 10.72
C ARG A 151 6.21 -4.28 9.61
N VAL A 152 6.02 -4.78 8.38
CA VAL A 152 5.52 -4.00 7.24
C VAL A 152 4.09 -3.50 7.51
N VAL A 153 3.18 -4.37 7.95
CA VAL A 153 1.79 -3.97 8.22
C VAL A 153 1.64 -3.17 9.51
N ALA A 154 2.63 -3.18 10.41
CA ALA A 154 2.61 -2.36 11.63
C ALA A 154 2.62 -0.85 11.36
N PHE A 155 2.91 -0.41 10.11
CA PHE A 155 2.79 1.00 9.69
C PHE A 155 1.37 1.37 9.24
N ALA A 156 0.50 0.39 9.02
CA ALA A 156 -0.90 0.63 8.73
C ALA A 156 -1.64 1.10 10.00
N ASP A 157 -2.68 1.91 9.81
CA ASP A 157 -3.51 2.41 10.91
C ASP A 157 -4.35 1.29 11.52
N ARG A 158 -4.68 0.27 10.73
CA ARG A 158 -5.37 -0.95 11.15
C ARG A 158 -4.71 -2.17 10.55
N ILE A 159 -4.76 -3.29 11.27
CA ILE A 159 -4.19 -4.56 10.82
C ILE A 159 -5.27 -5.63 10.82
N LEU A 160 -5.40 -6.31 9.68
CA LEU A 160 -6.20 -7.52 9.52
C LEU A 160 -5.26 -8.73 9.40
N LEU A 161 -5.27 -9.59 10.41
CA LEU A 161 -4.59 -10.88 10.35
C LEU A 161 -5.54 -11.93 9.78
N VAL A 162 -5.19 -12.50 8.64
CA VAL A 162 -5.92 -13.60 7.99
C VAL A 162 -5.19 -14.89 8.31
N ASP A 163 -5.87 -15.82 8.97
CA ASP A 163 -5.32 -17.15 9.31
C ASP A 163 -6.21 -18.27 8.75
N GLY A 164 -5.71 -19.50 8.79
CA GLY A 164 -6.40 -20.67 8.26
C GLY A 164 -7.65 -21.07 9.08
N PRO A 165 -8.52 -21.91 8.52
CA PRO A 165 -9.78 -22.29 9.15
C PRO A 165 -9.62 -22.96 10.52
N ASP A 166 -8.47 -23.56 10.78
CA ASP A 166 -8.17 -24.24 12.04
C ASP A 166 -7.69 -23.29 13.17
N ARG A 167 -7.45 -22.01 12.87
CA ARG A 167 -6.87 -21.02 13.79
C ARG A 167 -7.71 -19.77 14.01
N GLY A 168 -8.80 -19.62 13.30
CA GLY A 168 -9.71 -18.47 13.40
C GLY A 168 -9.17 -17.20 12.73
N CYS A 169 -10.05 -16.21 12.58
CA CYS A 169 -9.69 -14.86 12.11
C CYS A 169 -9.69 -13.90 13.30
N LEU A 170 -8.56 -13.28 13.57
CA LEU A 170 -8.43 -12.25 14.63
C LEU A 170 -8.31 -10.88 13.99
N LEU A 171 -9.29 -10.01 14.23
CA LEU A 171 -9.20 -8.59 13.91
C LEU A 171 -8.47 -7.89 15.07
N TYR A 172 -7.27 -7.42 14.85
CA TYR A 172 -6.53 -6.61 15.81
C TYR A 172 -6.67 -5.13 15.45
N THR A 173 -7.25 -4.36 16.35
CA THR A 173 -7.16 -2.90 16.36
C THR A 173 -6.09 -2.52 17.36
N SER A 174 -4.87 -2.28 16.90
CA SER A 174 -3.82 -1.68 17.73
C SER A 174 -3.77 -0.17 17.44
N PRO A 175 -3.58 0.69 18.45
CA PRO A 175 -3.29 2.10 18.18
C PRO A 175 -2.01 2.19 17.36
N SER A 176 -2.10 2.87 16.22
CA SER A 176 -0.99 3.04 15.30
C SER A 176 0.16 3.80 15.96
N PRO A 177 1.43 3.51 15.61
CA PRO A 177 2.55 4.37 15.96
C PRO A 177 2.35 5.83 15.53
N ARG A 178 1.46 6.10 14.57
CA ARG A 178 1.05 7.45 14.16
C ARG A 178 0.28 8.17 15.26
N ASP A 179 -0.55 7.47 16.05
CA ASP A 179 -1.35 8.07 17.13
C ASP A 179 -0.52 8.45 18.34
N GLN A 180 0.64 7.81 18.53
CA GLN A 180 1.52 8.05 19.67
C GLN A 180 2.41 9.29 19.51
N ARG A 181 2.52 9.88 18.34
CA ARG A 181 3.35 11.07 18.07
C ARG A 181 2.62 12.41 18.24
N GLY A 182 1.35 12.38 18.64
CA GLY A 182 0.51 13.56 18.80
C GLY A 182 0.39 14.07 20.25
N SER A 183 1.10 13.47 21.23
CA SER A 183 1.03 13.82 22.65
C SER A 183 2.42 14.23 23.15
N GLY A 184 2.96 15.33 22.64
CA GLY A 184 4.20 15.93 23.11
C GLY A 184 4.10 17.46 22.98
#